data_d4bc50245da05450082402952f9f2b61
#
_entry.id   d4bc50245da05450082402952f9f2b61
#
_cell.length_a   1.000
_cell.length_b   1.000
_cell.length_c   1.000
_cell.angle_alpha   90.00
_cell.angle_beta   90.00
_cell.angle_gamma   90.00
#
_symmetry.space_group_name_H-M   'P 1'
#
loop_
_entity.id
_entity.type
_entity.pdbx_description
1 polymer ?
#
loop_
_entity_poly.entity_id
_entity_poly.type
_entity_poly.pdbx_seq_one_letter_code
_entity_poly.pdbx_strand_id
1 'polypeptide(L)'
;MFSKLKQFKDLRDQAKKLQGLLGQESVEGSGGWGKVKIKMSGNQEVTSVILDPETLKEPTRLAEMIKEAVNDAIKKAQRVMAEKVKSSGFKLPEV
;
A
#
# COMPACT_ATOMS: atom_id res chain seq x y z
N MET A 1 23.56 -0.58 28.02
CA MET A 1 22.24 0.03 28.22
C MET A 1 21.95 1.14 27.22
N PHE A 2 22.86 2.04 27.00
CA PHE A 2 22.67 3.15 26.05
C PHE A 2 22.56 2.67 24.59
N SER A 3 23.22 1.58 24.23
CA SER A 3 23.18 1.03 22.87
C SER A 3 21.79 0.53 22.44
N LYS A 4 21.01 -0.02 23.37
CA LYS A 4 19.66 -0.50 23.08
C LYS A 4 18.68 0.64 22.80
N LEU A 5 18.79 1.74 23.58
CA LEU A 5 17.96 2.93 23.36
C LEU A 5 18.30 3.59 22.02
N LYS A 6 19.59 3.66 21.68
CA LYS A 6 20.03 4.21 20.42
C LYS A 6 19.55 3.37 19.24
N GLN A 7 19.63 2.04 19.33
CA GLN A 7 19.14 1.13 18.29
C GLN A 7 17.64 1.29 18.08
N PHE A 8 16.90 1.42 19.16
CA PHE A 8 15.45 1.60 19.10
C PHE A 8 15.08 2.90 18.41
N LYS A 9 15.79 3.98 18.75
CA LYS A 9 15.60 5.29 18.12
C LYS A 9 15.95 5.25 16.63
N ASP A 10 17.07 4.63 16.29
CA ASP A 10 17.50 4.50 14.89
C ASP A 10 16.48 3.69 14.07
N LEU A 11 15.96 2.63 14.65
CA LEU A 11 14.92 1.80 14.01
C LEU A 11 13.64 2.61 13.78
N ARG A 12 13.24 3.40 14.78
CA ARG A 12 12.07 4.26 14.68
C ARG A 12 12.25 5.31 13.57
N ASP A 13 13.43 5.93 13.50
CA ASP A 13 13.74 6.95 12.50
C ASP A 13 13.74 6.32 11.09
N GLN A 14 14.29 5.13 10.95
CA GLN A 14 14.28 4.40 9.68
C GLN A 14 12.84 4.04 9.26
N ALA A 15 12.01 3.61 10.20
CA ALA A 15 10.61 3.27 9.94
C ALA A 15 9.83 4.50 9.46
N LYS A 16 10.06 5.66 10.09
CA LYS A 16 9.42 6.91 9.67
C LYS A 16 9.85 7.33 8.28
N LYS A 17 11.13 7.19 7.98
CA LYS A 17 11.70 7.51 6.67
C LYS A 17 11.08 6.63 5.59
N LEU A 18 11.00 5.34 5.85
CA LEU A 18 10.40 4.37 4.95
C LEU A 18 8.92 4.69 4.73
N GLN A 19 8.20 5.01 5.80
CA GLN A 19 6.79 5.38 5.75
C GLN A 19 6.57 6.62 4.88
N GLY A 20 7.46 7.61 5.00
CA GLY A 20 7.43 8.80 4.15
C GLY A 20 7.64 8.47 2.68
N LEU A 21 8.60 7.61 2.38
CA LEU A 21 8.85 7.17 1.01
C LEU A 21 7.67 6.40 0.42
N LEU A 22 7.07 5.51 1.22
CA LEU A 22 5.92 4.73 0.80
C LEU A 22 4.69 5.61 0.57
N GLY A 23 4.55 6.68 1.36
CA GLY A 23 3.46 7.63 1.19
C GLY A 23 3.49 8.37 -0.16
N GLN A 24 4.65 8.47 -0.78
CA GLN A 24 4.82 9.10 -2.09
C GLN A 24 4.58 8.14 -3.24
N GLU A 25 4.54 6.83 -2.97
CA GLU A 25 4.26 5.83 -3.99
C GLU A 25 2.76 5.70 -4.20
N SER A 26 2.38 5.39 -5.43
CA SER A 26 0.98 5.17 -5.78
C SER A 26 0.88 3.94 -6.68
N VAL A 27 -0.08 3.09 -6.36
CA VAL A 27 -0.42 1.94 -7.19
C VAL A 27 -1.89 2.00 -7.55
N GLU A 28 -2.27 1.30 -8.61
CA GLU A 28 -3.66 1.22 -9.03
C GLU A 28 -4.10 -0.24 -9.11
N GLY A 29 -5.14 -0.56 -8.38
CA GLY A 29 -5.81 -1.85 -8.48
C GLY A 29 -7.05 -1.73 -9.34
N SER A 30 -7.40 -2.78 -10.06
CA SER A 30 -8.59 -2.79 -10.91
C SER A 30 -9.42 -4.04 -10.68
N GLY A 31 -10.72 -3.89 -10.86
CA GLY A 31 -11.69 -4.99 -10.82
C GLY A 31 -12.72 -4.81 -11.92
N GLY A 32 -13.39 -5.93 -12.27
CA GLY A 32 -14.42 -5.89 -13.29
C GLY A 32 -13.91 -5.42 -14.65
N TRP A 33 -12.72 -5.88 -15.04
CA TRP A 33 -12.11 -5.51 -16.32
C TRP A 33 -11.87 -3.99 -16.45
N GLY A 34 -11.47 -3.36 -15.32
CA GLY A 34 -11.17 -1.94 -15.28
C GLY A 34 -12.36 -1.04 -15.00
N LYS A 35 -13.54 -1.59 -14.74
CA LYS A 35 -14.71 -0.80 -14.39
C LYS A 35 -14.63 -0.17 -13.01
N VAL A 36 -13.86 -0.80 -12.12
CA VAL A 36 -13.54 -0.25 -10.79
C VAL A 36 -12.04 -0.09 -10.71
N LYS A 37 -11.59 1.11 -10.35
CA LYS A 37 -10.17 1.41 -10.16
C LYS A 37 -9.97 2.01 -8.79
N ILE A 38 -8.98 1.50 -8.07
CA ILE A 38 -8.64 1.98 -6.73
C ILE A 38 -7.17 2.39 -6.73
N LYS A 39 -6.92 3.64 -6.39
CA LYS A 39 -5.55 4.11 -6.17
C LYS A 39 -5.22 3.98 -4.70
N MET A 40 -4.02 3.55 -4.43
CA MET A 40 -3.55 3.26 -3.08
C MET A 40 -2.11 3.73 -2.93
N SER A 41 -1.77 4.30 -1.77
CA SER A 41 -0.40 4.63 -1.46
C SER A 41 0.39 3.37 -1.11
N GLY A 42 1.72 3.49 -1.08
CA GLY A 42 2.58 2.39 -0.63
C GLY A 42 2.34 1.98 0.83
N ASN A 43 1.68 2.84 1.62
CA ASN A 43 1.28 2.56 2.99
C ASN A 43 -0.09 1.88 3.07
N GLN A 44 -0.63 1.42 1.95
CA GLN A 44 -1.92 0.76 1.87
C GLN A 44 -3.10 1.64 2.28
N GLU A 45 -3.01 2.93 1.98
CA GLU A 45 -4.12 3.85 2.15
C GLU A 45 -4.80 4.09 0.80
N VAL A 46 -6.11 3.93 0.75
CA VAL A 46 -6.88 4.23 -0.45
C VAL A 46 -6.92 5.74 -0.64
N THR A 47 -6.46 6.21 -1.80
CA THR A 47 -6.43 7.64 -2.11
C THR A 47 -7.48 8.05 -3.14
N SER A 48 -7.99 7.09 -3.91
CA SER A 48 -9.00 7.38 -4.94
C SER A 48 -9.77 6.12 -5.28
N VAL A 49 -11.07 6.30 -5.53
CA VAL A 49 -11.94 5.23 -6.02
C VAL A 49 -12.67 5.77 -7.24
N ILE A 50 -12.54 5.06 -8.36
CA ILE A 50 -13.19 5.42 -9.62
C ILE A 50 -14.12 4.28 -10.01
N LEU A 51 -15.39 4.60 -10.21
CA LEU A 51 -16.41 3.65 -10.61
C LEU A 51 -16.95 4.02 -11.99
N ASP A 52 -17.06 3.03 -12.88
CA ASP A 52 -17.81 3.21 -14.10
C ASP A 52 -19.29 3.33 -13.72
N PRO A 53 -20.01 4.35 -14.21
CA PRO A 53 -21.43 4.54 -13.87
C PRO A 53 -22.31 3.33 -14.16
N GLU A 54 -21.97 2.53 -15.14
CA GLU A 54 -22.71 1.30 -15.47
C GLU A 54 -22.75 0.30 -14.32
N THR A 55 -21.69 0.30 -13.46
CA THR A 55 -21.61 -0.63 -12.33
C THR A 55 -22.65 -0.35 -11.26
N LEU A 56 -23.16 0.88 -11.20
CA LEU A 56 -24.17 1.28 -10.21
C LEU A 56 -25.52 0.59 -10.42
N LYS A 57 -25.76 0.06 -11.61
CA LYS A 57 -27.00 -0.65 -11.94
C LYS A 57 -27.05 -2.05 -11.33
N GLU A 58 -25.90 -2.60 -10.95
CA GLU A 58 -25.79 -3.96 -10.42
C GLU A 58 -24.98 -3.95 -9.12
N PRO A 59 -25.58 -3.55 -7.99
CA PRO A 59 -24.81 -3.34 -6.74
C PRO A 59 -24.11 -4.59 -6.22
N THR A 60 -24.69 -5.77 -6.40
CA THR A 60 -24.07 -7.03 -5.96
C THR A 60 -22.79 -7.30 -6.75
N ARG A 61 -22.84 -7.08 -8.04
CA ARG A 61 -21.69 -7.22 -8.92
C ARG A 61 -20.62 -6.17 -8.63
N LEU A 62 -21.07 -4.94 -8.38
CA LEU A 62 -20.19 -3.85 -8.02
C LEU A 62 -19.40 -4.17 -6.76
N ALA A 63 -20.04 -4.74 -5.75
CA ALA A 63 -19.37 -5.14 -4.50
C ALA A 63 -18.23 -6.12 -4.76
N GLU A 64 -18.46 -7.12 -5.64
CA GLU A 64 -17.40 -8.07 -6.01
C GLU A 64 -16.27 -7.40 -6.79
N MET A 65 -16.58 -6.46 -7.66
CA MET A 65 -15.57 -5.70 -8.41
C MET A 65 -14.72 -4.83 -7.49
N ILE A 66 -15.33 -4.22 -6.49
CA ILE A 66 -14.61 -3.42 -5.49
C ILE A 66 -13.65 -4.31 -4.70
N LYS A 67 -14.13 -5.46 -4.25
CA LYS A 67 -13.29 -6.43 -3.54
C LYS A 67 -12.07 -6.82 -4.37
N GLU A 68 -12.29 -7.13 -5.64
CA GLU A 68 -11.23 -7.50 -6.58
C GLU A 68 -10.22 -6.36 -6.74
N ALA A 69 -10.70 -5.12 -6.93
CA ALA A 69 -9.85 -3.96 -7.12
C ALA A 69 -9.04 -3.63 -5.87
N VAL A 70 -9.65 -3.71 -4.68
CA VAL A 70 -8.94 -3.48 -3.41
C VAL A 70 -7.85 -4.52 -3.21
N ASN A 71 -8.15 -5.78 -3.42
CA ASN A 71 -7.16 -6.85 -3.25
C ASN A 71 -6.02 -6.73 -4.25
N ASP A 72 -6.31 -6.32 -5.48
CA ASP A 72 -5.29 -6.06 -6.50
C ASP A 72 -4.38 -4.90 -6.07
N ALA A 73 -4.97 -3.80 -5.59
CA ALA A 73 -4.22 -2.64 -5.10
C ALA A 73 -3.32 -3.03 -3.91
N ILE A 74 -3.85 -3.81 -2.97
CA ILE A 74 -3.09 -4.26 -1.80
C ILE A 74 -1.87 -5.07 -2.23
N LYS A 75 -2.03 -6.00 -3.15
CA LYS A 75 -0.92 -6.81 -3.66
C LYS A 75 0.17 -5.94 -4.27
N LYS A 76 -0.23 -4.94 -5.05
CA LYS A 76 0.71 -4.01 -5.68
C LYS A 76 1.41 -3.13 -4.65
N ALA A 77 0.68 -2.64 -3.66
CA ALA A 77 1.25 -1.86 -2.56
C ALA A 77 2.26 -2.67 -1.75
N GLN A 78 1.94 -3.94 -1.46
CA GLN A 78 2.85 -4.85 -0.75
C GLN A 78 4.13 -5.07 -1.54
N ARG A 79 4.03 -5.18 -2.87
CA ARG A 79 5.18 -5.35 -3.74
C ARG A 79 6.07 -4.12 -3.72
N VAL A 80 5.47 -2.93 -3.78
CA VAL A 80 6.21 -1.66 -3.67
C VAL A 80 6.89 -1.55 -2.31
N MET A 81 6.19 -1.92 -1.23
CA MET A 81 6.76 -1.92 0.11
C MET A 81 8.00 -2.82 0.18
N ALA A 82 7.91 -4.05 -0.35
CA ALA A 82 9.04 -4.98 -0.36
C ALA A 82 10.22 -4.41 -1.13
N GLU A 83 9.98 -3.78 -2.27
CA GLU A 83 11.03 -3.16 -3.07
C GLU A 83 11.69 -1.99 -2.34
N LYS A 84 10.91 -1.15 -1.67
CA LYS A 84 11.43 0.00 -0.92
C LYS A 84 12.22 -0.43 0.30
N VAL A 85 11.77 -1.44 1.01
CA VAL A 85 12.53 -2.01 2.14
C VAL A 85 13.89 -2.50 1.65
N LYS A 86 13.90 -3.19 0.53
CA LYS A 86 15.11 -3.75 -0.06
C LYS A 86 16.06 -2.65 -0.52
N SER A 87 15.55 -1.65 -1.23
CA SER A 87 16.37 -0.56 -1.79
C SER A 87 16.80 0.48 -0.77
N SER A 88 16.06 0.66 0.31
CA SER A 88 16.38 1.64 1.35
C SER A 88 17.49 1.18 2.29
N GLY A 89 17.90 -0.09 2.20
CA GLY A 89 18.88 -0.64 3.13
C GLY A 89 18.33 -0.84 4.53
N PHE A 90 17.01 -0.83 4.67
CA PHE A 90 16.36 -1.05 5.95
C PHE A 90 16.70 -2.46 6.46
N LYS A 91 17.29 -2.51 7.65
CA LYS A 91 17.64 -3.77 8.30
C LYS A 91 17.04 -3.80 9.68
N LEU A 92 16.36 -4.91 9.98
CA LEU A 92 15.91 -5.16 11.33
C LEU A 92 17.12 -5.52 12.19
N PRO A 93 17.20 -5.00 13.43
CA PRO A 93 18.28 -5.37 14.32
C PRO A 93 18.21 -6.87 14.61
N GLU A 94 19.36 -7.52 14.56
CA GLU A 94 19.46 -8.92 14.95
C GLU A 94 19.29 -9.03 16.47
N VAL A 95 18.50 -9.99 16.89
CA VAL A 95 18.24 -10.23 18.30
C VAL A 95 19.34 -11.09 18.90
#